data_5203c51b4f1af53c277dc46613389763
#
_entry.id   5203c51b4f1af53c277dc46613389763
#
_cell.length_a   1.000
_cell.length_b   1.000
_cell.length_c   1.000
_cell.angle_alpha   90.00
_cell.angle_beta   90.00
_cell.angle_gamma   90.00
#
_symmetry.space_group_name_H-M   'P 1'
#
loop_
_entity.id
_entity.type
_entity.pdbx_description
1 polymer ?
#
loop_
_entity_poly.entity_id
_entity_poly.type
_entity_poly.pdbx_seq_one_letter_code
_entity_poly.pdbx_strand_id
1 'polypeptide(L)'
;MLSLYRPGHGILHRMPAGPKLLVLLGAVLAVSVLPSQWWAAAVAAGVVVVGYAVAGFGDGMLGMRVLAQQTLMLRWLLLVTFVPQLIFLGPEAAVANTARVTAAVLLAGLLVLTTRVTDLLDAVERGLRPLRRFRFDSERAAVLLTVTLTTVPVLARLAQEVRDAQRARGARPGLRLFAVPFLILSLKHADQLGEALSARGVR
;
A
#
# COMPACT_ATOMS: atom_id res chain seq x y z
N MET A 1 16.04 -6.16 -0.14
CA MET A 1 15.17 -5.63 -1.21
C MET A 1 13.77 -6.19 -1.01
N LEU A 2 12.89 -5.44 -0.33
CA LEU A 2 11.49 -5.80 -0.12
C LEU A 2 10.58 -4.90 -0.99
N SER A 3 11.04 -4.46 -2.14
CA SER A 3 10.15 -3.83 -3.10
C SER A 3 9.58 -4.94 -3.98
N LEU A 4 8.35 -5.32 -3.72
CA LEU A 4 7.51 -6.09 -4.65
C LEU A 4 7.25 -5.30 -5.95
N TYR A 5 7.81 -4.09 -6.05
CA TYR A 5 7.76 -3.24 -7.23
C TYR A 5 8.43 -3.94 -8.41
N ARG A 6 7.70 -4.12 -9.50
CA ARG A 6 8.21 -4.58 -10.80
C ARG A 6 8.26 -3.37 -11.75
N PRO A 7 9.44 -3.03 -12.27
CA PRO A 7 9.56 -1.96 -13.26
C PRO A 7 8.79 -2.36 -14.52
N GLY A 8 7.94 -1.45 -15.00
CA GLY A 8 7.15 -1.61 -16.22
C GLY A 8 7.01 -0.28 -16.97
N HIS A 9 6.65 -0.32 -18.24
CA HIS A 9 6.52 0.86 -19.11
C HIS A 9 5.07 1.31 -19.33
N GLY A 10 4.11 0.75 -18.60
CA GLY A 10 2.70 1.04 -18.74
C GLY A 10 2.29 2.44 -18.31
N ILE A 11 1.10 2.88 -18.75
CA ILE A 11 0.52 4.19 -18.42
C ILE A 11 0.45 4.38 -16.90
N LEU A 12 0.06 3.33 -16.17
CA LEU A 12 0.00 3.36 -14.70
C LEU A 12 1.37 3.58 -14.05
N HIS A 13 2.47 3.13 -14.66
CA HIS A 13 3.83 3.35 -14.13
C HIS A 13 4.30 4.80 -14.29
N ARG A 14 3.79 5.51 -15.31
CA ARG A 14 4.12 6.92 -15.59
C ARG A 14 3.27 7.90 -14.78
N MET A 15 2.13 7.46 -14.24
CA MET A 15 1.28 8.32 -13.41
C MET A 15 1.93 8.60 -12.05
N PRO A 16 1.85 9.85 -11.56
CA PRO A 16 2.28 10.18 -10.21
C PRO A 16 1.47 9.39 -9.16
N ALA A 17 2.13 8.99 -8.06
CA ALA A 17 1.56 8.08 -7.07
C ALA A 17 0.24 8.59 -6.44
N GLY A 18 0.05 9.91 -6.31
CA GLY A 18 -1.16 10.52 -5.73
C GLY A 18 -2.45 10.22 -6.51
N PRO A 19 -2.59 10.70 -7.77
CA PRO A 19 -3.78 10.42 -8.58
C PRO A 19 -4.00 8.92 -8.81
N LYS A 20 -2.94 8.14 -8.95
CA LYS A 20 -3.01 6.69 -9.09
C LYS A 20 -3.64 6.02 -7.86
N LEU A 21 -3.22 6.43 -6.66
CA LEU A 21 -3.80 5.94 -5.41
C LEU A 21 -5.30 6.28 -5.35
N LEU A 22 -5.69 7.51 -5.73
CA LEU A 22 -7.09 7.93 -5.75
C LEU A 22 -7.93 7.13 -6.75
N VAL A 23 -7.41 6.89 -7.96
CA VAL A 23 -8.09 6.10 -9.00
C VAL A 23 -8.28 4.65 -8.54
N LEU A 24 -7.24 4.01 -8.03
CA LEU A 24 -7.34 2.63 -7.55
C LEU A 24 -8.22 2.50 -6.30
N LEU A 25 -8.12 3.45 -5.37
CA LEU A 25 -9.00 3.51 -4.21
C LEU A 25 -10.47 3.72 -4.64
N GLY A 26 -10.72 4.63 -5.57
CA GLY A 26 -12.03 4.86 -6.15
C GLY A 26 -12.59 3.61 -6.85
N ALA A 27 -11.75 2.88 -7.59
CA ALA A 27 -12.13 1.63 -8.21
C ALA A 27 -12.51 0.54 -7.17
N VAL A 28 -11.72 0.42 -6.10
CA VAL A 28 -12.03 -0.50 -4.99
C VAL A 28 -13.35 -0.13 -4.32
N LEU A 29 -13.55 1.16 -4.03
CA LEU A 29 -14.80 1.64 -3.43
C LEU A 29 -16.01 1.41 -4.36
N ALA A 30 -15.86 1.70 -5.65
CA ALA A 30 -16.92 1.47 -6.64
C ALA A 30 -17.31 0.00 -6.70
N VAL A 31 -16.32 -0.90 -6.75
CA VAL A 31 -16.57 -2.35 -6.71
C VAL A 31 -17.19 -2.79 -5.38
N SER A 32 -16.81 -2.16 -4.26
CA SER A 32 -17.32 -2.50 -2.93
C SER A 32 -18.80 -2.15 -2.73
N VAL A 33 -19.28 -1.08 -3.38
CA VAL A 33 -20.67 -0.59 -3.28
C VAL A 33 -21.63 -1.36 -4.21
N LEU A 34 -21.13 -2.18 -5.14
CA LEU A 34 -21.98 -2.97 -6.03
C LEU A 34 -22.92 -3.91 -5.25
N PRO A 35 -24.18 -4.11 -5.70
CA PRO A 35 -25.10 -5.06 -5.07
C PRO A 35 -24.62 -6.51 -5.22
N SER A 36 -25.16 -7.41 -4.38
CA SER A 36 -24.78 -8.84 -4.38
C SER A 36 -25.55 -9.62 -5.47
N GLN A 37 -25.41 -9.22 -6.73
CA GLN A 37 -26.06 -9.81 -7.91
C GLN A 37 -25.03 -10.38 -8.88
N TRP A 38 -25.42 -11.30 -9.76
CA TRP A 38 -24.55 -11.98 -10.71
C TRP A 38 -23.74 -11.02 -11.61
N TRP A 39 -24.38 -9.95 -12.09
CA TRP A 39 -23.73 -8.96 -12.95
C TRP A 39 -22.62 -8.17 -12.23
N ALA A 40 -22.74 -8.01 -10.90
CA ALA A 40 -21.73 -7.33 -10.11
C ALA A 40 -20.39 -8.07 -10.09
N ALA A 41 -20.43 -9.42 -10.09
CA ALA A 41 -19.24 -10.25 -10.22
C ALA A 41 -18.55 -10.03 -11.57
N ALA A 42 -19.32 -9.94 -12.66
CA ALA A 42 -18.79 -9.68 -14.00
C ALA A 42 -18.15 -8.28 -14.08
N VAL A 43 -18.80 -7.25 -13.50
CA VAL A 43 -18.25 -5.89 -13.43
C VAL A 43 -16.96 -5.85 -12.61
N ALA A 44 -16.95 -6.50 -11.45
CA ALA A 44 -15.75 -6.57 -10.60
C ALA A 44 -14.57 -7.22 -11.33
N ALA A 45 -14.82 -8.35 -12.01
CA ALA A 45 -13.80 -9.00 -12.85
C ALA A 45 -13.34 -8.11 -14.00
N GLY A 46 -14.25 -7.41 -14.68
CA GLY A 46 -13.95 -6.47 -15.74
C GLY A 46 -13.04 -5.33 -15.30
N VAL A 47 -13.33 -4.72 -14.16
CA VAL A 47 -12.50 -3.64 -13.57
C VAL A 47 -11.08 -4.13 -13.27
N VAL A 48 -10.93 -5.34 -12.73
CA VAL A 48 -9.62 -5.94 -12.48
C VAL A 48 -8.85 -6.17 -13.78
N VAL A 49 -9.49 -6.79 -14.80
CA VAL A 49 -8.86 -7.07 -16.09
C VAL A 49 -8.42 -5.77 -16.75
N VAL A 50 -9.26 -4.74 -16.77
CA VAL A 50 -8.93 -3.42 -17.32
C VAL A 50 -7.78 -2.79 -16.54
N GLY A 51 -7.80 -2.84 -15.19
CA GLY A 51 -6.73 -2.34 -14.35
C GLY A 51 -5.37 -2.98 -14.67
N TYR A 52 -5.32 -4.28 -14.83
CA TYR A 52 -4.10 -5.01 -15.18
C TYR A 52 -3.66 -4.80 -16.64
N ALA A 53 -4.61 -4.65 -17.57
CA ALA A 53 -4.32 -4.31 -18.96
C ALA A 53 -3.71 -2.89 -19.08
N VAL A 54 -4.29 -1.91 -18.39
CA VAL A 54 -3.81 -0.51 -18.38
C VAL A 54 -2.48 -0.39 -17.62
N ALA A 55 -2.24 -1.22 -16.61
CA ALA A 55 -0.96 -1.27 -15.92
C ALA A 55 0.20 -1.60 -16.88
N GLY A 56 -0.09 -2.29 -17.99
CA GLY A 56 0.85 -2.53 -19.10
C GLY A 56 2.20 -3.02 -18.60
N PHE A 57 2.28 -4.27 -18.15
CA PHE A 57 3.55 -4.91 -17.85
C PHE A 57 4.29 -5.28 -19.16
N GLY A 58 4.66 -4.27 -19.95
CA GLY A 58 5.48 -4.41 -21.15
C GLY A 58 4.76 -5.03 -22.36
N ASP A 59 4.36 -6.27 -22.28
CA ASP A 59 3.52 -6.98 -23.24
C ASP A 59 2.26 -7.44 -22.51
N GLY A 60 1.08 -7.20 -23.06
CA GLY A 60 -0.21 -7.49 -22.41
C GLY A 60 -0.35 -8.92 -21.87
N MET A 61 0.45 -9.85 -22.38
CA MET A 61 0.55 -11.23 -21.93
C MET A 61 1.21 -11.38 -20.55
N LEU A 62 2.12 -10.48 -20.16
CA LEU A 62 2.78 -10.51 -18.84
C LEU A 62 1.84 -10.03 -17.73
N GLY A 63 1.00 -9.04 -18.02
CA GLY A 63 -0.02 -8.56 -17.07
C GLY A 63 -1.03 -9.66 -16.73
N MET A 64 -1.49 -10.41 -17.73
CA MET A 64 -2.41 -11.54 -17.52
C MET A 64 -1.76 -12.70 -16.77
N ARG A 65 -0.48 -12.98 -16.98
CA ARG A 65 0.27 -13.99 -16.20
C ARG A 65 0.40 -13.60 -14.73
N VAL A 66 0.68 -12.33 -14.45
CA VAL A 66 0.75 -11.81 -13.07
C VAL A 66 -0.61 -11.89 -12.41
N LEU A 67 -1.69 -11.52 -13.11
CA LEU A 67 -3.05 -11.67 -12.64
C LEU A 67 -3.37 -13.14 -12.30
N ALA A 68 -3.08 -14.07 -13.20
CA ALA A 68 -3.31 -15.49 -12.99
C ALA A 68 -2.50 -16.02 -11.79
N GLN A 69 -1.23 -15.65 -11.66
CA GLN A 69 -0.39 -16.05 -10.53
C GLN A 69 -0.92 -15.50 -9.20
N GLN A 70 -1.36 -14.25 -9.16
CA GLN A 70 -1.96 -13.67 -7.96
C GLN A 70 -3.27 -14.34 -7.59
N THR A 71 -4.15 -14.59 -8.55
CA THR A 71 -5.41 -15.30 -8.33
C THR A 71 -5.15 -16.72 -7.81
N LEU A 72 -4.16 -17.43 -8.35
CA LEU A 72 -3.77 -18.75 -7.86
C LEU A 72 -3.19 -18.70 -6.42
N MET A 73 -2.44 -17.67 -6.07
CA MET A 73 -1.96 -17.47 -4.69
C MET A 73 -3.12 -17.20 -3.72
N LEU A 74 -4.17 -16.54 -4.19
CA LEU A 74 -5.36 -16.22 -3.41
C LEU A 74 -6.35 -17.39 -3.28
N ARG A 75 -6.05 -18.57 -3.86
CA ARG A 75 -6.97 -19.72 -3.89
C ARG A 75 -7.55 -20.10 -2.51
N TRP A 76 -6.73 -20.04 -1.47
CA TRP A 76 -7.17 -20.32 -0.11
C TRP A 76 -8.11 -19.25 0.43
N LEU A 77 -7.81 -17.99 0.16
CA LEU A 77 -8.69 -16.86 0.50
C LEU A 77 -10.04 -17.00 -0.22
N LEU A 78 -10.00 -17.33 -1.52
CA LEU A 78 -11.20 -17.59 -2.31
C LEU A 78 -12.05 -18.71 -1.70
N LEU A 79 -11.42 -19.83 -1.34
CA LEU A 79 -12.09 -20.98 -0.77
C LEU A 79 -12.74 -20.65 0.59
N VAL A 80 -11.96 -20.03 1.48
CA VAL A 80 -12.43 -19.64 2.82
C VAL A 80 -13.52 -18.57 2.76
N THR A 81 -13.51 -17.71 1.73
CA THR A 81 -14.55 -16.68 1.57
C THR A 81 -15.80 -17.26 0.88
N PHE A 82 -15.62 -18.10 -0.12
CA PHE A 82 -16.73 -18.63 -0.93
C PHE A 82 -17.56 -19.69 -0.22
N VAL A 83 -16.90 -20.67 0.42
CA VAL A 83 -17.59 -21.84 1.00
C VAL A 83 -18.59 -21.46 2.10
N PRO A 84 -18.25 -20.66 3.11
CA PRO A 84 -19.21 -20.24 4.11
C PRO A 84 -20.36 -19.42 3.52
N GLN A 85 -20.06 -18.52 2.58
CA GLN A 85 -21.10 -17.70 1.96
C GLN A 85 -22.06 -18.52 1.11
N LEU A 86 -21.58 -19.58 0.44
CA LEU A 86 -22.43 -20.49 -0.31
C LEU A 86 -23.43 -21.18 0.59
N ILE A 87 -23.03 -21.57 1.81
CA ILE A 87 -23.87 -22.28 2.78
C ILE A 87 -24.90 -21.34 3.43
N PHE A 88 -24.48 -20.11 3.81
CA PHE A 88 -25.31 -19.21 4.63
C PHE A 88 -26.10 -18.17 3.82
N LEU A 89 -25.58 -17.71 2.67
CA LEU A 89 -26.17 -16.60 1.90
C LEU A 89 -26.71 -17.04 0.54
N GLY A 90 -26.38 -18.25 0.10
CA GLY A 90 -26.76 -18.76 -1.22
C GLY A 90 -25.76 -18.44 -2.33
N PRO A 91 -25.94 -19.06 -3.52
CA PRO A 91 -24.92 -19.04 -4.58
C PRO A 91 -24.69 -17.65 -5.20
N GLU A 92 -25.74 -16.86 -5.34
CA GLU A 92 -25.63 -15.51 -5.93
C GLU A 92 -24.78 -14.57 -5.09
N ALA A 93 -25.09 -14.48 -3.80
CA ALA A 93 -24.35 -13.64 -2.86
C ALA A 93 -22.91 -14.13 -2.67
N ALA A 94 -22.71 -15.47 -2.64
CA ALA A 94 -21.39 -16.07 -2.50
C ALA A 94 -20.47 -15.69 -3.67
N VAL A 95 -20.95 -15.79 -4.90
CA VAL A 95 -20.19 -15.42 -6.10
C VAL A 95 -19.91 -13.92 -6.12
N ALA A 96 -20.92 -13.08 -5.92
CA ALA A 96 -20.77 -11.63 -5.96
C ALA A 96 -19.79 -11.10 -4.89
N ASN A 97 -19.93 -11.57 -3.65
CA ASN A 97 -19.08 -11.14 -2.55
C ASN A 97 -17.64 -11.64 -2.70
N THR A 98 -17.45 -12.89 -3.11
CA THR A 98 -16.10 -13.45 -3.36
C THR A 98 -15.41 -12.72 -4.50
N ALA A 99 -16.13 -12.42 -5.59
CA ALA A 99 -15.58 -11.63 -6.71
C ALA A 99 -15.18 -10.22 -6.25
N ARG A 100 -15.97 -9.58 -5.40
CA ARG A 100 -15.74 -8.25 -4.84
C ARG A 100 -14.48 -8.22 -3.96
N VAL A 101 -14.36 -9.16 -3.03
CA VAL A 101 -13.19 -9.30 -2.16
C VAL A 101 -11.93 -9.57 -3.00
N THR A 102 -12.05 -10.49 -3.97
CA THR A 102 -10.93 -10.82 -4.87
C THR A 102 -10.49 -9.61 -5.69
N ALA A 103 -11.44 -8.86 -6.25
CA ALA A 103 -11.16 -7.66 -7.01
C ALA A 103 -10.45 -6.60 -6.14
N ALA A 104 -10.91 -6.38 -4.91
CA ALA A 104 -10.29 -5.44 -3.99
C ALA A 104 -8.84 -5.83 -3.67
N VAL A 105 -8.56 -7.11 -3.39
CA VAL A 105 -7.21 -7.60 -3.10
C VAL A 105 -6.30 -7.51 -4.33
N LEU A 106 -6.81 -7.83 -5.51
CA LEU A 106 -6.04 -7.75 -6.75
C LEU A 106 -5.72 -6.28 -7.12
N LEU A 107 -6.67 -5.36 -6.98
CA LEU A 107 -6.45 -3.93 -7.21
C LEU A 107 -5.47 -3.34 -6.19
N ALA A 108 -5.55 -3.74 -4.92
CA ALA A 108 -4.56 -3.36 -3.91
C ALA A 108 -3.17 -3.93 -4.24
N GLY A 109 -3.10 -5.19 -4.70
CA GLY A 109 -1.87 -5.81 -5.20
C GLY A 109 -1.27 -5.07 -6.38
N LEU A 110 -2.10 -4.59 -7.30
CA LEU A 110 -1.68 -3.78 -8.43
C LEU A 110 -1.01 -2.48 -7.99
N LEU A 111 -1.54 -1.80 -6.96
CA LEU A 111 -0.92 -0.61 -6.38
C LEU A 111 0.48 -0.90 -5.87
N VAL A 112 0.65 -1.99 -5.10
CA VAL A 112 1.94 -2.38 -4.52
C VAL A 112 2.96 -2.77 -5.60
N LEU A 113 2.52 -3.44 -6.66
CA LEU A 113 3.40 -3.86 -7.77
C LEU A 113 3.85 -2.68 -8.65
N THR A 114 3.02 -1.65 -8.77
CA THR A 114 3.24 -0.53 -9.69
C THR A 114 3.75 0.74 -9.02
N THR A 115 3.81 0.81 -7.68
CA THR A 115 4.20 2.01 -6.94
C THR A 115 5.26 1.67 -5.91
N ARG A 116 6.33 2.47 -5.85
CA ARG A 116 7.34 2.33 -4.80
C ARG A 116 6.78 2.83 -3.47
N VAL A 117 7.17 2.19 -2.38
CA VAL A 117 6.73 2.59 -1.03
C VAL A 117 7.09 4.06 -0.72
N THR A 118 8.27 4.51 -1.18
CA THR A 118 8.71 5.91 -1.05
C THR A 118 7.77 6.88 -1.75
N ASP A 119 7.38 6.57 -3.00
CA ASP A 119 6.47 7.41 -3.80
C ASP A 119 5.06 7.45 -3.18
N LEU A 120 4.65 6.35 -2.55
CA LEU A 120 3.39 6.26 -1.82
C LEU A 120 3.40 7.14 -0.58
N LEU A 121 4.48 7.10 0.21
CA LEU A 121 4.66 7.96 1.39
C LEU A 121 4.65 9.45 1.00
N ASP A 122 5.37 9.81 -0.08
CA ASP A 122 5.39 11.17 -0.60
C ASP A 122 4.01 11.62 -1.12
N ALA A 123 3.22 10.70 -1.67
CA ALA A 123 1.86 10.99 -2.12
C ALA A 123 0.91 11.23 -0.93
N VAL A 124 1.02 10.41 0.13
CA VAL A 124 0.25 10.58 1.37
C VAL A 124 0.63 11.90 2.04
N GLU A 125 1.92 12.22 2.14
CA GLU A 125 2.38 13.50 2.70
C GLU A 125 1.80 14.69 1.93
N ARG A 126 1.87 14.66 0.59
CA ARG A 126 1.29 15.71 -0.26
C ARG A 126 -0.23 15.82 -0.12
N GLY A 127 -0.92 14.68 0.01
CA GLY A 127 -2.37 14.62 0.22
C GLY A 127 -2.83 15.17 1.58
N LEU A 128 -1.97 15.07 2.60
CA LEU A 128 -2.24 15.60 3.94
C LEU A 128 -1.90 17.10 4.09
N ARG A 129 -1.15 17.69 3.15
CA ARG A 129 -0.83 19.13 3.17
C ARG A 129 -2.05 20.06 3.28
N PRO A 130 -3.17 19.85 2.55
CA PRO A 130 -4.36 20.72 2.69
C PRO A 130 -5.02 20.61 4.06
N LEU A 131 -4.89 19.49 4.79
CA LEU A 131 -5.40 19.37 6.16
C LEU A 131 -4.73 20.33 7.14
N ARG A 132 -3.51 20.80 6.84
CA ARG A 132 -2.85 21.87 7.61
C ARG A 132 -3.61 23.21 7.55
N ARG A 133 -4.53 23.40 6.60
CA ARG A 133 -5.40 24.58 6.48
C ARG A 133 -6.66 24.50 7.36
N PHE A 134 -7.08 23.31 7.76
CA PHE A 134 -8.16 23.18 8.71
C PHE A 134 -7.61 23.54 10.10
N ARG A 135 -8.07 24.68 10.61
CA ARG A 135 -7.82 25.24 11.93
C ARG A 135 -8.23 24.24 13.02
N PHE A 136 -7.41 23.23 13.24
CA PHE A 136 -7.35 22.59 14.54
C PHE A 136 -6.50 23.49 15.41
N ASP A 137 -7.08 23.99 16.50
CA ASP A 137 -6.43 24.79 17.52
C ASP A 137 -5.16 24.13 17.97
N SER A 138 -4.09 24.51 17.44
CA SER A 138 -2.79 24.81 18.00
C SER A 138 -1.71 24.60 16.95
N GLU A 139 -0.88 25.57 16.85
CA GLU A 139 0.44 25.56 16.21
C GLU A 139 1.23 24.29 16.59
N ARG A 140 1.04 23.77 17.80
CA ARG A 140 1.58 22.51 18.32
C ARG A 140 1.12 21.28 17.54
N ALA A 141 -0.18 21.13 17.26
CA ALA A 141 -0.70 19.99 16.51
C ALA A 141 -0.19 19.98 15.05
N ALA A 142 -0.07 21.16 14.43
CA ALA A 142 0.49 21.28 13.10
C ALA A 142 1.99 20.92 13.06
N VAL A 143 2.75 21.32 14.07
CA VAL A 143 4.17 20.94 14.21
C VAL A 143 4.30 19.45 14.43
N LEU A 144 3.54 18.85 15.36
CA LEU A 144 3.56 17.41 15.61
C LEU A 144 3.21 16.59 14.37
N LEU A 145 2.17 16.99 13.62
CA LEU A 145 1.79 16.31 12.39
C LEU A 145 2.90 16.42 11.33
N THR A 146 3.49 17.60 11.19
CA THR A 146 4.59 17.81 10.25
C THR A 146 5.81 16.98 10.61
N VAL A 147 6.20 16.97 11.87
CA VAL A 147 7.33 16.17 12.38
C VAL A 147 7.05 14.69 12.18
N THR A 148 5.86 14.22 12.51
CA THR A 148 5.49 12.80 12.31
C THR A 148 5.59 12.40 10.84
N LEU A 149 5.03 13.20 9.93
CA LEU A 149 5.05 12.90 8.49
C LEU A 149 6.47 12.92 7.90
N THR A 150 7.32 13.84 8.36
CA THR A 150 8.71 13.92 7.90
C THR A 150 9.61 12.84 8.50
N THR A 151 9.27 12.33 9.68
CA THR A 151 10.03 11.27 10.36
C THR A 151 9.85 9.90 9.73
N VAL A 152 8.65 9.60 9.16
CA VAL A 152 8.36 8.29 8.52
C VAL A 152 9.39 7.93 7.43
N PRO A 153 9.68 8.77 6.42
CA PRO A 153 10.71 8.44 5.41
C PRO A 153 12.13 8.34 6.00
N VAL A 154 12.42 9.06 7.09
CA VAL A 154 13.71 8.95 7.79
C VAL A 154 13.84 7.58 8.45
N LEU A 155 12.83 7.14 9.19
CA LEU A 155 12.79 5.81 9.81
C LEU A 155 12.88 4.69 8.77
N ALA A 156 12.23 4.86 7.61
CA ALA A 156 12.33 3.90 6.52
C ALA A 156 13.77 3.77 5.99
N ARG A 157 14.53 4.87 5.88
CA ARG A 157 15.95 4.87 5.51
C ARG A 157 16.80 4.18 6.57
N LEU A 158 16.65 4.54 7.85
CA LEU A 158 17.36 3.88 8.96
C LEU A 158 17.11 2.36 8.99
N ALA A 159 15.88 1.93 8.73
CA ALA A 159 15.56 0.52 8.61
C ALA A 159 16.29 -0.17 7.45
N GLN A 160 16.48 0.52 6.32
CA GLN A 160 17.26 0.00 5.20
C GLN A 160 18.74 -0.07 5.53
N GLU A 161 19.32 0.96 6.13
CA GLU A 161 20.72 0.99 6.57
C GLU A 161 21.06 -0.17 7.52
N VAL A 162 20.19 -0.42 8.51
CA VAL A 162 20.35 -1.55 9.44
C VAL A 162 20.33 -2.87 8.68
N ARG A 163 19.42 -3.05 7.74
CA ARG A 163 19.34 -4.28 6.94
C ARG A 163 20.57 -4.48 6.06
N ASP A 164 21.05 -3.42 5.43
CA ASP A 164 22.21 -3.50 4.56
C ASP A 164 23.50 -3.76 5.36
N ALA A 165 23.63 -3.13 6.54
CA ALA A 165 24.73 -3.42 7.47
C ALA A 165 24.71 -4.88 7.97
N GLN A 166 23.53 -5.45 8.24
CA GLN A 166 23.39 -6.86 8.63
C GLN A 166 23.76 -7.81 7.49
N ARG A 167 23.34 -7.49 6.27
CA ARG A 167 23.73 -8.28 5.09
C ARG A 167 25.23 -8.27 4.86
N ALA A 168 25.88 -7.11 4.99
CA ALA A 168 27.31 -6.96 4.87
C ALA A 168 28.09 -7.81 5.91
N ARG A 169 27.51 -8.00 7.09
CA ARG A 169 28.07 -8.85 8.16
C ARG A 169 27.74 -10.34 8.02
N GLY A 170 27.04 -10.75 6.96
CA GLY A 170 26.60 -12.15 6.78
C GLY A 170 25.59 -12.63 7.83
N ALA A 171 24.95 -11.72 8.56
CA ALA A 171 24.01 -12.07 9.61
C ALA A 171 22.75 -12.72 9.04
N ARG A 172 22.27 -13.79 9.68
CA ARG A 172 20.99 -14.42 9.33
C ARG A 172 19.85 -13.46 9.64
N PRO A 173 18.81 -13.38 8.77
CA PRO A 173 17.65 -12.51 9.00
C PRO A 173 16.95 -12.94 10.30
N GLY A 174 16.92 -12.06 11.30
CA GLY A 174 16.31 -12.30 12.59
C GLY A 174 15.68 -11.02 13.14
N LEU A 175 14.45 -11.11 13.69
CA LEU A 175 13.72 -9.96 14.20
C LEU A 175 14.51 -9.22 15.30
N ARG A 176 15.12 -9.95 16.24
CA ARG A 176 15.92 -9.35 17.33
C ARG A 176 17.18 -8.65 16.82
N LEU A 177 17.87 -9.26 15.86
CA LEU A 177 19.07 -8.68 15.26
C LEU A 177 18.74 -7.37 14.51
N PHE A 178 17.54 -7.26 13.93
CA PHE A 178 17.08 -6.05 13.27
C PHE A 178 16.53 -5.01 14.26
N ALA A 179 15.69 -5.43 15.21
CA ALA A 179 14.94 -4.51 16.06
C ALA A 179 15.87 -3.69 16.98
N VAL A 180 16.88 -4.31 17.59
CA VAL A 180 17.77 -3.63 18.54
C VAL A 180 18.55 -2.49 17.88
N PRO A 181 19.30 -2.69 16.80
CA PRO A 181 20.01 -1.59 16.12
C PRO A 181 19.05 -0.53 15.56
N PHE A 182 17.90 -0.95 15.02
CA PHE A 182 16.90 -0.02 14.51
C PHE A 182 16.33 0.88 15.60
N LEU A 183 16.00 0.32 16.78
CA LEU A 183 15.51 1.10 17.91
C LEU A 183 16.56 2.09 18.43
N ILE A 184 17.83 1.66 18.52
CA ILE A 184 18.92 2.54 18.95
C ILE A 184 19.06 3.74 18.00
N LEU A 185 19.05 3.51 16.70
CA LEU A 185 19.14 4.59 15.71
C LEU A 185 17.91 5.48 15.73
N SER A 186 16.71 4.91 15.92
CA SER A 186 15.45 5.64 16.01
C SER A 186 15.40 6.53 17.25
N LEU A 187 15.85 6.03 18.41
CA LEU A 187 15.94 6.81 19.65
C LEU A 187 16.94 7.94 19.50
N LYS A 188 18.13 7.65 18.95
CA LYS A 188 19.13 8.69 18.69
C LYS A 188 18.59 9.80 17.78
N HIS A 189 17.83 9.43 16.74
CA HIS A 189 17.18 10.41 15.86
C HIS A 189 16.12 11.22 16.61
N ALA A 190 15.35 10.59 17.49
CA ALA A 190 14.36 11.29 18.32
C ALA A 190 15.00 12.30 19.27
N ASP A 191 16.11 11.94 19.93
CA ASP A 191 16.87 12.83 20.80
C ASP A 191 17.40 14.06 20.04
N GLN A 192 18.04 13.83 18.89
CA GLN A 192 18.55 14.92 18.03
C GLN A 192 17.43 15.85 17.54
N LEU A 193 16.25 15.28 17.22
CA LEU A 193 15.08 16.06 16.84
C LEU A 193 14.55 16.88 18.01
N GLY A 194 14.48 16.30 19.21
CA GLY A 194 14.06 16.96 20.43
C GLY A 194 14.97 18.14 20.79
N GLU A 195 16.29 17.95 20.72
CA GLU A 195 17.27 19.01 20.93
C GLU A 195 17.10 20.15 19.90
N ALA A 196 16.93 19.81 18.61
CA ALA A 196 16.73 20.80 17.55
C ALA A 196 15.43 21.60 17.72
N LEU A 197 14.33 20.96 18.16
CA LEU A 197 13.06 21.65 18.44
C LEU A 197 13.17 22.54 19.68
N SER A 198 13.84 22.06 20.73
CA SER A 198 14.08 22.84 21.95
C SER A 198 14.93 24.09 21.67
N ALA A 199 15.96 23.96 20.83
CA ALA A 199 16.79 25.08 20.39
C ALA A 199 16.00 26.14 19.60
N ARG A 200 14.91 25.74 18.93
CA ARG A 200 13.98 26.63 18.20
C ARG A 200 12.86 27.20 19.09
N GLY A 201 12.86 26.90 20.39
CA GLY A 201 11.85 27.41 21.32
C GLY A 201 10.48 26.70 21.25
N VAL A 202 10.37 25.59 20.55
CA VAL A 202 9.16 24.76 20.56
C VAL A 202 9.18 23.91 21.82
N ARG A 203 8.34 24.27 22.80
CA ARG A 203 8.15 23.55 24.08
C ARG A 203 6.81 22.84 24.13
#